data_98f25632ccb237f7c6887764b48e9300
#
_entry.id   98f25632ccb237f7c6887764b48e9300
#
_cell.length_a   1.000
_cell.length_b   1.000
_cell.length_c   1.000
_cell.angle_alpha   90.00
_cell.angle_beta   90.00
_cell.angle_gamma   90.00
#
_symmetry.space_group_name_H-M   'P 1'
#
loop_
_entity.id
_entity.type
_entity.pdbx_description
1 polymer ?
#
loop_
_entity_poly.entity_id
_entity_poly.type
_entity_poly.pdbx_seq_one_letter_code
_entity_poly.pdbx_strand_id
1 'polypeptide(L)'
;VKIAAQATPIKNIPQAWVILAVGFIVLFFGGGALSVFGLVLVPMTDELNWSRSSLSLVLTTFMIVSALAMPFVGRIVDRTDLRLILTVAVVLVGIGAGLMWRVNALWQVFLLYGIVFAIGNAGSSVPTVTVMVSRWWTTRRGMANSAAIAGMGLGQLVIIITLTFLLTTIGWRTAYAIIGAANLFIVVPVVLMFARSGPGKTGAAASALEPSEDGSSTVDETIGEPLGEPNKERPLVAANSVRDLFRSRHMWLLMGMFALCGFQDFFVLTHVVAFATDLGVSDLLAGNMLAFMGLTALAGVMLSGYLSDRYGPAVPSVLCFVIRTGIFVFILNSQSTPSIMVFALLYGSTFFITAPLGVIFAGQIFGSRYLGTVSGIVSMVHQVFGGLGALAGGLFFDAFGRYDGAFALVLGLALLAVVVSALLHRSRPASVLREQGSL
;
A
#
# COMPACT_ATOMS: atom_id res chain seq x y z
N VAL A 1 -4.46 -43.55 -4.12
CA VAL A 1 -3.02 -43.20 -4.18
C VAL A 1 -2.89 -41.87 -3.46
N LYS A 2 -2.31 -41.90 -2.26
CA LYS A 2 -2.03 -40.71 -1.46
C LYS A 2 -0.88 -39.92 -2.11
N ILE A 3 -1.18 -38.82 -2.79
CA ILE A 3 -0.17 -37.82 -3.12
C ILE A 3 -0.06 -36.93 -1.89
N ALA A 4 0.88 -37.26 -1.02
CA ALA A 4 1.30 -36.35 0.03
C ALA A 4 1.99 -35.15 -0.65
N ALA A 5 1.33 -33.99 -0.64
CA ALA A 5 1.97 -32.73 -0.94
C ALA A 5 3.12 -32.55 0.07
N GLN A 6 4.35 -32.81 -0.37
CA GLN A 6 5.55 -32.47 0.38
C GLN A 6 5.67 -30.94 0.39
N ALA A 7 4.99 -30.32 1.34
CA ALA A 7 5.29 -28.95 1.72
C ALA A 7 6.75 -28.94 2.18
N THR A 8 7.64 -28.25 1.47
CA THR A 8 9.00 -27.99 1.90
C THR A 8 8.94 -27.42 3.31
N PRO A 9 9.57 -28.04 4.33
CA PRO A 9 9.48 -27.53 5.70
C PRO A 9 10.11 -26.14 5.70
N ILE A 10 9.31 -25.13 6.10
CA ILE A 10 9.82 -23.79 6.37
C ILE A 10 10.71 -23.95 7.61
N LYS A 11 12.00 -24.09 7.38
CA LYS A 11 13.02 -24.32 8.41
C LYS A 11 13.08 -23.22 9.50
N ASN A 12 12.38 -22.07 9.28
CA ASN A 12 12.34 -20.91 10.17
C ASN A 12 10.92 -20.34 10.30
N ILE A 13 9.92 -21.18 10.58
CA ILE A 13 8.54 -20.74 10.86
C ILE A 13 8.48 -19.60 11.90
N PRO A 14 9.21 -19.65 13.03
CA PRO A 14 9.22 -18.54 13.99
C PRO A 14 9.67 -17.22 13.37
N GLN A 15 10.64 -17.23 12.47
CA GLN A 15 11.21 -16.00 11.90
C GLN A 15 10.30 -15.34 10.85
N ALA A 16 9.55 -16.11 10.08
CA ALA A 16 8.55 -15.58 9.14
C ALA A 16 7.43 -14.82 9.89
N TRP A 17 6.99 -15.32 11.04
CA TRP A 17 6.02 -14.64 11.90
C TRP A 17 6.59 -13.36 12.51
N VAL A 18 7.86 -13.38 12.91
CA VAL A 18 8.55 -12.17 13.41
C VAL A 18 8.60 -11.10 12.30
N ILE A 19 8.93 -11.48 11.08
CA ILE A 19 8.95 -10.54 9.93
C ILE A 19 7.56 -9.97 9.63
N LEU A 20 6.52 -10.80 9.73
CA LEU A 20 5.14 -10.34 9.59
C LEU A 20 4.79 -9.33 10.69
N ALA A 21 5.14 -9.62 11.95
CA ALA A 21 4.92 -8.71 13.08
C ALA A 21 5.69 -7.38 12.90
N VAL A 22 6.93 -7.41 12.41
CA VAL A 22 7.70 -6.20 12.07
C VAL A 22 6.96 -5.40 10.99
N GLY A 23 6.50 -6.04 9.92
CA GLY A 23 5.73 -5.38 8.87
C GLY A 23 4.44 -4.74 9.39
N PHE A 24 3.71 -5.46 10.24
CA PHE A 24 2.52 -4.95 10.92
C PHE A 24 2.83 -3.71 11.78
N ILE A 25 3.88 -3.76 12.61
CA ILE A 25 4.28 -2.63 13.48
C ILE A 25 4.70 -1.41 12.65
N VAL A 26 5.50 -1.60 11.60
CA VAL A 26 5.92 -0.51 10.71
C VAL A 26 4.70 0.17 10.09
N LEU A 27 3.73 -0.61 9.56
CA LEU A 27 2.52 -0.06 8.96
C LEU A 27 1.55 0.51 9.99
N PHE A 28 1.49 -0.04 11.21
CA PHE A 28 0.69 0.48 12.32
C PHE A 28 1.11 1.92 12.68
N PHE A 29 2.38 2.13 12.94
CA PHE A 29 2.89 3.46 13.27
C PHE A 29 2.92 4.40 12.05
N GLY A 30 3.22 3.89 10.86
CA GLY A 30 3.22 4.66 9.62
C GLY A 30 1.83 5.17 9.22
N GLY A 31 0.81 4.30 9.27
CA GLY A 31 -0.58 4.67 8.99
C GLY A 31 -1.14 5.68 9.99
N GLY A 32 -0.85 5.48 11.28
CA GLY A 32 -1.21 6.43 12.32
C GLY A 32 -0.54 7.80 12.14
N ALA A 33 0.77 7.82 11.91
CA ALA A 33 1.53 9.06 11.74
C ALA A 33 1.06 9.88 10.52
N LEU A 34 0.69 9.21 9.43
CA LEU A 34 0.14 9.86 8.24
C LEU A 34 -1.20 10.56 8.54
N SER A 35 -2.04 9.92 9.31
CA SER A 35 -3.40 10.39 9.59
C SER A 35 -3.46 11.59 10.55
N VAL A 36 -2.39 11.84 11.31
CA VAL A 36 -2.32 12.93 12.31
C VAL A 36 -2.38 14.30 11.68
N PHE A 37 -1.84 14.47 10.48
CA PHE A 37 -1.83 15.79 9.82
C PHE A 37 -3.24 16.36 9.65
N GLY A 38 -4.21 15.54 9.24
CA GLY A 38 -5.60 15.96 9.12
C GLY A 38 -6.22 16.36 10.47
N LEU A 39 -5.85 15.65 11.53
CA LEU A 39 -6.36 15.92 12.88
C LEU A 39 -5.85 17.24 13.47
N VAL A 40 -4.60 17.61 13.18
CA VAL A 40 -3.95 18.80 13.75
C VAL A 40 -4.04 20.04 12.84
N LEU A 41 -4.63 19.92 11.66
CA LEU A 41 -4.70 21.00 10.68
C LEU A 41 -5.36 22.26 11.28
N VAL A 42 -6.53 22.13 11.89
CA VAL A 42 -7.25 23.24 12.51
C VAL A 42 -6.46 23.86 13.67
N PRO A 43 -6.02 23.09 14.69
CA PRO A 43 -5.16 23.61 15.75
C PRO A 43 -3.90 24.36 15.26
N MET A 44 -3.28 23.88 14.16
CA MET A 44 -2.11 24.56 13.58
C MET A 44 -2.48 25.88 12.90
N THR A 45 -3.59 25.93 12.17
CA THR A 45 -4.06 27.18 11.54
C THR A 45 -4.37 28.24 12.59
N ASP A 46 -5.02 27.86 13.68
CA ASP A 46 -5.46 28.78 14.72
C ASP A 46 -4.28 29.32 15.56
N GLU A 47 -3.33 28.45 15.92
CA GLU A 47 -2.17 28.86 16.73
C GLU A 47 -1.16 29.71 15.94
N LEU A 48 -0.91 29.36 14.67
CA LEU A 48 0.15 29.97 13.87
C LEU A 48 -0.36 31.03 12.90
N ASN A 49 -1.67 31.28 12.87
CA ASN A 49 -2.33 32.21 11.96
C ASN A 49 -2.01 31.95 10.47
N TRP A 50 -1.89 30.66 10.09
CA TRP A 50 -1.67 30.27 8.71
C TRP A 50 -2.99 29.94 8.01
N SER A 51 -3.02 30.11 6.68
CA SER A 51 -4.19 29.73 5.90
C SER A 51 -4.30 28.21 5.78
N ARG A 52 -5.52 27.69 5.71
CA ARG A 52 -5.77 26.26 5.45
C ARG A 52 -5.20 25.83 4.09
N SER A 53 -5.23 26.72 3.08
CA SER A 53 -4.65 26.49 1.77
C SER A 53 -3.14 26.27 1.85
N SER A 54 -2.42 27.02 2.68
CA SER A 54 -0.97 26.84 2.88
C SER A 54 -0.65 25.46 3.45
N LEU A 55 -1.41 24.97 4.43
CA LEU A 55 -1.23 23.63 4.99
C LEU A 55 -1.67 22.53 4.01
N SER A 56 -2.73 22.76 3.23
CA SER A 56 -3.13 21.84 2.16
C SER A 56 -2.04 21.70 1.09
N LEU A 57 -1.31 22.80 0.80
CA LEU A 57 -0.16 22.76 -0.13
C LEU A 57 0.99 21.93 0.44
N VAL A 58 1.21 21.93 1.77
CA VAL A 58 2.17 21.01 2.42
C VAL A 58 1.78 19.55 2.18
N LEU A 59 0.50 19.21 2.35
CA LEU A 59 0.00 17.86 2.11
C LEU A 59 0.15 17.45 0.63
N THR A 60 -0.12 18.38 -0.29
CA THR A 60 0.12 18.16 -1.72
C THR A 60 1.58 17.89 -2.01
N THR A 61 2.48 18.67 -1.41
CA THR A 61 3.94 18.46 -1.52
C THR A 61 4.33 17.08 -1.00
N PHE A 62 3.82 16.69 0.18
CA PHE A 62 4.02 15.34 0.73
C PHE A 62 3.58 14.24 -0.28
N MET A 63 2.39 14.38 -0.85
CA MET A 63 1.87 13.40 -1.82
C MET A 63 2.76 13.28 -3.05
N ILE A 64 3.18 14.42 -3.63
CA ILE A 64 4.04 14.45 -4.82
C ILE A 64 5.41 13.84 -4.51
N VAL A 65 6.06 14.29 -3.43
CA VAL A 65 7.39 13.80 -3.04
C VAL A 65 7.36 12.32 -2.72
N SER A 66 6.37 11.86 -1.96
CA SER A 66 6.19 10.44 -1.63
C SER A 66 5.95 9.60 -2.89
N ALA A 67 5.07 10.04 -3.78
CA ALA A 67 4.79 9.35 -5.04
C ALA A 67 6.03 9.22 -5.92
N LEU A 68 6.77 10.31 -6.10
CA LEU A 68 8.01 10.30 -6.89
C LEU A 68 9.12 9.46 -6.24
N ALA A 69 9.19 9.41 -4.92
CA ALA A 69 10.19 8.60 -4.21
C ALA A 69 9.92 7.08 -4.33
N MET A 70 8.67 6.63 -4.46
CA MET A 70 8.30 5.20 -4.45
C MET A 70 9.04 4.35 -5.49
N PRO A 71 9.16 4.72 -6.79
CA PRO A 71 9.90 3.91 -7.76
C PRO A 71 11.40 3.81 -7.46
N PHE A 72 11.99 4.89 -6.93
CA PHE A 72 13.41 4.89 -6.53
C PHE A 72 13.62 3.98 -5.33
N VAL A 73 12.79 4.11 -4.31
CA VAL A 73 12.79 3.20 -3.14
C VAL A 73 12.60 1.76 -3.59
N GLY A 74 11.61 1.48 -4.44
CA GLY A 74 11.37 0.14 -4.97
C GLY A 74 12.61 -0.46 -5.67
N ARG A 75 13.32 0.35 -6.46
CA ARG A 75 14.58 -0.08 -7.12
C ARG A 75 15.70 -0.35 -6.12
N ILE A 76 15.79 0.45 -5.06
CA ILE A 76 16.77 0.25 -3.99
C ILE A 76 16.42 -1.03 -3.21
N VAL A 77 15.13 -1.26 -2.92
CA VAL A 77 14.62 -2.48 -2.26
C VAL A 77 15.00 -3.76 -3.01
N ASP A 78 15.01 -3.72 -4.35
CA ASP A 78 15.41 -4.88 -5.17
C ASP A 78 16.92 -5.19 -5.09
N ARG A 79 17.75 -4.20 -4.74
CA ARG A 79 19.21 -4.28 -4.80
C ARG A 79 19.92 -4.27 -3.45
N THR A 80 19.25 -3.80 -2.41
CA THR A 80 19.86 -3.51 -1.11
C THR A 80 19.19 -4.32 0.01
N ASP A 81 19.80 -4.35 1.18
CA ASP A 81 19.20 -4.93 2.37
C ASP A 81 17.97 -4.14 2.83
N LEU A 82 16.82 -4.79 2.85
CA LEU A 82 15.55 -4.23 3.30
C LEU A 82 15.59 -3.68 4.73
N ARG A 83 16.40 -4.28 5.59
CA ARG A 83 16.60 -3.80 6.97
C ARG A 83 17.13 -2.37 6.99
N LEU A 84 18.15 -2.09 6.16
CA LEU A 84 18.73 -0.75 6.07
C LEU A 84 17.72 0.27 5.55
N ILE A 85 17.00 -0.09 4.49
CA ILE A 85 16.00 0.80 3.85
C ILE A 85 14.88 1.13 4.84
N LEU A 86 14.30 0.13 5.50
CA LEU A 86 13.24 0.34 6.49
C LEU A 86 13.74 1.15 7.69
N THR A 87 14.97 0.89 8.16
CA THR A 87 15.55 1.66 9.26
C THR A 87 15.69 3.13 8.91
N VAL A 88 16.32 3.45 7.76
CA VAL A 88 16.46 4.83 7.29
C VAL A 88 15.10 5.48 7.09
N ALA A 89 14.15 4.75 6.49
CA ALA A 89 12.81 5.25 6.24
C ALA A 89 12.07 5.60 7.55
N VAL A 90 12.07 4.71 8.53
CA VAL A 90 11.41 4.94 9.83
C VAL A 90 12.11 6.05 10.63
N VAL A 91 13.45 6.16 10.54
CA VAL A 91 14.21 7.29 11.14
C VAL A 91 13.74 8.61 10.51
N LEU A 92 13.64 8.69 9.18
CA LEU A 92 13.15 9.90 8.50
C LEU A 92 11.70 10.23 8.90
N VAL A 93 10.82 9.24 9.01
CA VAL A 93 9.45 9.43 9.54
C VAL A 93 9.50 9.98 10.96
N GLY A 94 10.31 9.38 11.82
CA GLY A 94 10.46 9.80 13.22
C GLY A 94 11.03 11.21 13.38
N ILE A 95 12.06 11.57 12.60
CA ILE A 95 12.66 12.92 12.59
C ILE A 95 11.65 13.92 12.01
N GLY A 96 11.06 13.61 10.83
CA GLY A 96 10.11 14.49 10.16
C GLY A 96 8.90 14.82 11.02
N ALA A 97 8.30 13.81 11.67
CA ALA A 97 7.21 14.01 12.61
C ALA A 97 7.69 14.64 13.93
N GLY A 98 8.75 14.10 14.52
CA GLY A 98 9.24 14.54 15.85
C GLY A 98 9.62 16.01 15.89
N LEU A 99 10.32 16.53 14.86
CA LEU A 99 10.73 17.94 14.82
C LEU A 99 9.57 18.91 14.56
N MET A 100 8.38 18.42 14.16
CA MET A 100 7.18 19.26 14.01
C MET A 100 6.81 19.99 15.32
N TRP A 101 7.18 19.47 16.48
CA TRP A 101 6.89 20.11 17.76
C TRP A 101 7.54 21.51 17.92
N ARG A 102 8.64 21.77 17.20
CA ARG A 102 9.38 23.07 17.24
C ARG A 102 9.05 23.99 16.08
N VAL A 103 8.13 23.63 15.23
CA VAL A 103 7.79 24.43 14.05
C VAL A 103 7.15 25.76 14.45
N ASN A 104 7.70 26.85 13.87
CA ASN A 104 7.19 28.21 14.00
C ASN A 104 7.13 28.98 12.66
N ALA A 105 7.57 28.35 11.57
CA ALA A 105 7.53 28.91 10.23
C ALA A 105 7.03 27.87 9.22
N LEU A 106 6.24 28.31 8.23
CA LEU A 106 5.58 27.44 7.26
C LEU A 106 6.59 26.60 6.42
N TRP A 107 7.74 27.21 6.03
CA TRP A 107 8.77 26.50 5.27
C TRP A 107 9.34 25.28 6.02
N GLN A 108 9.35 25.32 7.37
CA GLN A 108 9.79 24.17 8.19
C GLN A 108 8.82 23.00 8.05
N VAL A 109 7.50 23.26 7.96
CA VAL A 109 6.49 22.22 7.72
C VAL A 109 6.67 21.59 6.33
N PHE A 110 6.93 22.42 5.31
CA PHE A 110 7.26 21.91 3.97
C PHE A 110 8.48 21.01 3.99
N LEU A 111 9.54 21.41 4.68
CA LEU A 111 10.76 20.61 4.78
C LEU A 111 10.54 19.32 5.58
N LEU A 112 9.98 19.44 6.79
CA LEU A 112 9.88 18.32 7.72
C LEU A 112 8.80 17.32 7.31
N TYR A 113 7.59 17.80 7.04
CA TYR A 113 6.46 16.95 6.66
C TYR A 113 6.40 16.71 5.14
N GLY A 114 6.53 17.77 4.35
CA GLY A 114 6.42 17.69 2.89
C GLY A 114 7.57 16.93 2.22
N ILE A 115 8.79 16.93 2.79
CA ILE A 115 9.96 16.30 2.16
C ILE A 115 10.49 15.16 3.03
N VAL A 116 10.98 15.43 4.25
CA VAL A 116 11.67 14.42 5.08
C VAL A 116 10.73 13.28 5.45
N PHE A 117 9.56 13.60 6.00
CA PHE A 117 8.54 12.61 6.34
C PHE A 117 8.03 11.88 5.09
N ALA A 118 7.84 12.59 3.97
CA ALA A 118 7.36 12.00 2.71
C ALA A 118 8.32 10.94 2.14
N ILE A 119 9.64 11.20 2.13
CA ILE A 119 10.66 10.23 1.70
C ILE A 119 10.68 9.02 2.66
N GLY A 120 10.63 9.28 3.97
CA GLY A 120 10.54 8.23 4.97
C GLY A 120 9.28 7.36 4.80
N ASN A 121 8.14 8.01 4.58
CA ASN A 121 6.87 7.32 4.33
C ASN A 121 6.93 6.45 3.06
N ALA A 122 7.52 6.94 1.97
CA ALA A 122 7.69 6.13 0.75
C ALA A 122 8.51 4.86 1.02
N GLY A 123 9.57 4.96 1.85
CA GLY A 123 10.44 3.84 2.19
C GLY A 123 9.85 2.82 3.17
N SER A 124 8.93 3.23 4.05
CA SER A 124 8.25 2.37 5.03
C SER A 124 6.81 2.03 4.68
N SER A 125 6.39 2.33 3.45
CA SER A 125 5.03 2.14 2.95
C SER A 125 4.70 0.68 2.61
N VAL A 126 3.43 0.45 2.26
CA VAL A 126 2.89 -0.87 1.90
C VAL A 126 3.76 -1.62 0.88
N PRO A 127 4.23 -1.03 -0.25
CA PRO A 127 5.08 -1.75 -1.21
C PRO A 127 6.33 -2.36 -0.57
N THR A 128 7.06 -1.60 0.23
CA THR A 128 8.31 -2.06 0.86
C THR A 128 8.05 -3.19 1.85
N VAL A 129 7.03 -3.03 2.69
CA VAL A 129 6.65 -4.04 3.70
C VAL A 129 6.14 -5.31 3.04
N THR A 130 5.29 -5.22 2.01
CA THR A 130 4.76 -6.40 1.31
C THR A 130 5.85 -7.14 0.53
N VAL A 131 6.85 -6.45 -0.01
CA VAL A 131 8.03 -7.11 -0.59
C VAL A 131 8.80 -7.87 0.48
N MET A 132 9.03 -7.27 1.66
CA MET A 132 9.69 -7.94 2.79
C MET A 132 8.93 -9.20 3.20
N VAL A 133 7.64 -9.10 3.45
CA VAL A 133 6.79 -10.23 3.86
C VAL A 133 6.76 -11.32 2.78
N SER A 134 6.60 -10.95 1.50
CA SER A 134 6.53 -11.88 0.38
C SER A 134 7.83 -12.66 0.12
N ARG A 135 8.98 -12.16 0.56
CA ARG A 135 10.26 -12.90 0.49
C ARG A 135 10.36 -14.02 1.54
N TRP A 136 9.60 -13.92 2.64
CA TRP A 136 9.57 -14.92 3.71
C TRP A 136 8.39 -15.88 3.60
N TRP A 137 7.24 -15.39 3.10
CA TRP A 137 6.03 -16.16 2.90
C TRP A 137 5.90 -16.56 1.43
N THR A 138 6.28 -17.79 1.09
CA THR A 138 6.16 -18.34 -0.27
C THR A 138 4.79 -18.98 -0.51
N THR A 139 4.21 -19.56 0.54
CA THR A 139 2.83 -20.06 0.58
C THR A 139 1.96 -19.04 1.34
N ARG A 140 0.69 -18.87 0.95
CA ARG A 140 -0.27 -17.93 1.57
C ARG A 140 0.24 -16.47 1.60
N ARG A 141 0.90 -16.04 0.52
CA ARG A 141 1.44 -14.67 0.38
C ARG A 141 0.37 -13.61 0.53
N GLY A 142 -0.85 -13.88 0.03
CA GLY A 142 -1.98 -12.99 0.13
C GLY A 142 -2.36 -12.72 1.58
N MET A 143 -2.57 -13.77 2.37
CA MET A 143 -2.92 -13.66 3.79
C MET A 143 -1.83 -12.98 4.60
N ALA A 144 -0.56 -13.34 4.38
CA ALA A 144 0.54 -12.72 5.11
C ALA A 144 0.67 -11.22 4.82
N ASN A 145 0.58 -10.81 3.55
CA ASN A 145 0.59 -9.39 3.18
C ASN A 145 -0.63 -8.64 3.72
N SER A 146 -1.81 -9.25 3.65
CA SER A 146 -3.04 -8.64 4.20
C SER A 146 -2.96 -8.46 5.71
N ALA A 147 -2.40 -9.43 6.43
CA ALA A 147 -2.19 -9.33 7.88
C ALA A 147 -1.21 -8.19 8.24
N ALA A 148 -0.14 -8.00 7.46
CA ALA A 148 0.76 -6.87 7.66
C ALA A 148 0.06 -5.52 7.38
N ILE A 149 -0.73 -5.42 6.29
CA ILE A 149 -1.45 -4.20 5.90
C ILE A 149 -2.57 -3.87 6.89
N ALA A 150 -3.18 -4.87 7.53
CA ALA A 150 -4.16 -4.64 8.60
C ALA A 150 -3.58 -3.77 9.73
N GLY A 151 -2.26 -3.82 9.95
CA GLY A 151 -1.56 -2.91 10.85
C GLY A 151 -1.80 -1.44 10.54
N MET A 152 -1.83 -1.05 9.25
CA MET A 152 -2.05 0.34 8.84
C MET A 152 -3.45 0.84 9.26
N GLY A 153 -4.50 0.06 8.98
CA GLY A 153 -5.86 0.41 9.39
C GLY A 153 -6.06 0.45 10.90
N LEU A 154 -5.48 -0.52 11.60
CA LEU A 154 -5.55 -0.56 13.07
C LEU A 154 -4.74 0.59 13.70
N GLY A 155 -3.57 0.90 13.15
CA GLY A 155 -2.74 2.01 13.59
C GLY A 155 -3.45 3.35 13.40
N GLN A 156 -4.07 3.56 12.25
CA GLN A 156 -4.90 4.74 12.00
C GLN A 156 -6.01 4.87 13.06
N LEU A 157 -6.77 3.81 13.28
CA LEU A 157 -7.86 3.80 14.26
C LEU A 157 -7.36 4.12 15.67
N VAL A 158 -6.39 3.36 16.17
CA VAL A 158 -5.90 3.48 17.55
C VAL A 158 -5.20 4.82 17.79
N ILE A 159 -4.32 5.22 16.90
CA ILE A 159 -3.54 6.46 17.06
C ILE A 159 -4.45 7.69 16.94
N ILE A 160 -5.42 7.70 15.99
CA ILE A 160 -6.36 8.82 15.87
C ILE A 160 -7.22 8.94 17.12
N ILE A 161 -7.84 7.85 17.59
CA ILE A 161 -8.67 7.90 18.81
C ILE A 161 -7.85 8.40 20.01
N THR A 162 -6.65 7.85 20.19
CA THR A 162 -5.77 8.23 21.30
C THR A 162 -5.38 9.69 21.22
N LEU A 163 -4.97 10.17 20.05
CA LEU A 163 -4.54 11.55 19.88
C LEU A 163 -5.69 12.55 19.91
N THR A 164 -6.88 12.20 19.41
CA THR A 164 -8.06 13.06 19.51
C THR A 164 -8.39 13.34 20.98
N PHE A 165 -8.30 12.31 21.82
CA PHE A 165 -8.48 12.49 23.26
C PHE A 165 -7.37 13.33 23.92
N LEU A 166 -6.12 13.14 23.48
CA LEU A 166 -4.98 13.87 24.06
C LEU A 166 -4.82 15.29 23.53
N LEU A 167 -5.25 15.59 22.30
CA LEU A 167 -5.07 16.90 21.67
C LEU A 167 -5.64 18.06 22.49
N THR A 168 -6.78 17.84 23.16
CA THR A 168 -7.41 18.84 24.02
C THR A 168 -6.59 19.15 25.28
N THR A 169 -5.71 18.22 25.71
CA THR A 169 -4.93 18.35 26.94
C THR A 169 -3.46 18.67 26.70
N ILE A 170 -2.85 18.07 25.69
CA ILE A 170 -1.39 18.18 25.45
C ILE A 170 -1.02 18.99 24.19
N GLY A 171 -2.00 19.35 23.37
CA GLY A 171 -1.80 20.12 22.15
C GLY A 171 -1.12 19.34 21.01
N TRP A 172 -1.17 19.89 19.78
CA TRP A 172 -0.70 19.25 18.56
C TRP A 172 0.83 19.08 18.51
N ARG A 173 1.58 20.01 19.12
CA ARG A 173 3.06 19.93 19.17
C ARG A 173 3.52 18.69 19.92
N THR A 174 2.94 18.43 21.09
CA THR A 174 3.26 17.24 21.90
C THR A 174 2.81 15.96 21.21
N ALA A 175 1.67 15.98 20.50
CA ALA A 175 1.21 14.84 19.69
C ALA A 175 2.26 14.42 18.65
N TYR A 176 2.80 15.37 17.91
CA TYR A 176 3.88 15.10 16.95
C TYR A 176 5.17 14.61 17.61
N ALA A 177 5.55 15.20 18.76
CA ALA A 177 6.71 14.72 19.52
C ALA A 177 6.55 13.26 19.95
N ILE A 178 5.37 12.86 20.43
CA ILE A 178 5.07 11.47 20.82
C ILE A 178 5.17 10.53 19.63
N ILE A 179 4.62 10.90 18.46
CA ILE A 179 4.68 10.08 17.25
C ILE A 179 6.12 9.92 16.77
N GLY A 180 6.88 11.03 16.75
CA GLY A 180 8.29 11.01 16.39
C GLY A 180 9.10 10.11 17.34
N ALA A 181 8.89 10.27 18.65
CA ALA A 181 9.52 9.45 19.67
C ALA A 181 9.15 7.96 19.54
N ALA A 182 7.88 7.64 19.31
CA ALA A 182 7.43 6.26 19.11
C ALA A 182 8.11 5.62 17.90
N ASN A 183 8.22 6.34 16.77
CA ASN A 183 8.93 5.83 15.60
C ASN A 183 10.43 5.60 15.91
N LEU A 184 11.10 6.55 16.56
CA LEU A 184 12.54 6.46 16.83
C LEU A 184 12.88 5.42 17.92
N PHE A 185 12.11 5.36 19.00
CA PHE A 185 12.44 4.54 20.18
C PHE A 185 11.72 3.18 20.23
N ILE A 186 10.67 2.97 19.43
CA ILE A 186 9.96 1.68 19.35
C ILE A 186 10.21 1.04 17.98
N VAL A 187 9.84 1.75 16.88
CA VAL A 187 9.84 1.12 15.55
C VAL A 187 11.27 0.92 15.03
N VAL A 188 12.16 1.90 15.18
CA VAL A 188 13.56 1.76 14.74
C VAL A 188 14.27 0.59 15.43
N PRO A 189 14.25 0.41 16.77
CA PRO A 189 14.82 -0.76 17.42
C PRO A 189 14.20 -2.08 16.96
N VAL A 190 12.88 -2.13 16.79
CA VAL A 190 12.19 -3.33 16.29
C VAL A 190 12.68 -3.69 14.88
N VAL A 191 12.80 -2.72 13.98
CA VAL A 191 13.31 -2.96 12.62
C VAL A 191 14.78 -3.38 12.65
N LEU A 192 15.63 -2.72 13.42
CA LEU A 192 17.05 -3.06 13.55
C LEU A 192 17.28 -4.45 14.11
N MET A 193 16.49 -4.87 15.08
CA MET A 193 16.68 -6.17 15.74
C MET A 193 16.09 -7.33 14.94
N PHE A 194 14.94 -7.13 14.31
CA PHE A 194 14.12 -8.23 13.81
C PHE A 194 13.91 -8.24 12.28
N ALA A 195 14.03 -7.08 11.56
CA ALA A 195 13.88 -7.08 10.12
C ALA A 195 15.02 -7.84 9.44
N ARG A 196 14.69 -8.64 8.42
CA ARG A 196 15.63 -9.39 7.58
C ARG A 196 15.13 -9.46 6.14
N SER A 197 16.04 -9.40 5.19
CA SER A 197 15.72 -9.31 3.75
C SER A 197 15.18 -10.60 3.13
N GLY A 198 15.49 -11.76 3.71
CA GLY A 198 15.02 -13.08 3.20
C GLY A 198 15.73 -14.26 3.86
N PRO A 199 15.17 -15.48 3.76
CA PRO A 199 15.82 -16.68 4.23
C PRO A 199 17.07 -16.98 3.38
N GLY A 200 18.26 -16.88 3.97
CA GLY A 200 19.49 -17.36 3.35
C GLY A 200 20.40 -16.34 2.64
N LYS A 201 20.20 -15.03 2.82
CA LYS A 201 21.13 -14.01 2.31
C LYS A 201 21.96 -13.34 3.42
N THR A 202 22.61 -14.14 4.24
CA THR A 202 23.78 -13.72 4.98
C THR A 202 24.98 -14.19 4.14
N GLY A 203 25.49 -13.35 3.25
CA GLY A 203 26.77 -13.62 2.59
C GLY A 203 26.83 -13.68 1.06
N ALA A 204 25.72 -13.81 0.33
CA ALA A 204 25.78 -14.01 -1.13
C ALA A 204 25.96 -12.71 -1.97
N ALA A 205 25.81 -11.54 -1.38
CA ALA A 205 26.03 -10.27 -2.08
C ALA A 205 27.51 -9.83 -2.06
N ALA A 206 28.33 -10.39 -1.18
CA ALA A 206 29.77 -10.07 -1.08
C ALA A 206 30.64 -10.98 -1.96
N SER A 207 30.13 -12.15 -2.39
CA SER A 207 30.92 -13.14 -3.16
C SER A 207 30.71 -13.08 -4.66
N ALA A 208 29.85 -12.19 -5.15
CA ALA A 208 29.57 -12.05 -6.60
C ALA A 208 30.44 -10.98 -7.29
N LEU A 209 31.45 -10.44 -6.62
CA LEU A 209 32.38 -9.43 -7.16
C LEU A 209 33.84 -9.90 -7.27
N GLU A 210 34.11 -11.19 -7.08
CA GLU A 210 35.44 -11.71 -7.45
C GLU A 210 35.36 -12.36 -8.84
N PRO A 211 36.13 -11.89 -9.83
CA PRO A 211 36.32 -12.60 -11.07
C PRO A 211 37.12 -13.87 -10.76
N SER A 212 36.54 -15.04 -10.96
CA SER A 212 37.31 -16.29 -10.98
C SER A 212 38.19 -16.30 -12.23
N GLU A 213 39.43 -15.86 -12.08
CA GLU A 213 40.54 -16.34 -12.93
C GLU A 213 40.85 -17.76 -12.48
N ASP A 214 40.31 -18.73 -13.19
CA ASP A 214 41.08 -19.92 -13.51
C ASP A 214 40.43 -20.64 -14.71
N GLY A 215 41.16 -20.67 -15.79
CA GLY A 215 40.86 -21.39 -16.98
C GLY A 215 41.27 -22.85 -16.83
N SER A 216 40.61 -23.69 -17.61
CA SER A 216 40.91 -25.09 -17.89
C SER A 216 40.02 -26.09 -17.15
N SER A 217 39.04 -26.63 -17.88
CA SER A 217 39.12 -28.02 -18.36
C SER A 217 37.78 -28.54 -18.86
N THR A 218 37.84 -28.99 -20.11
CA THR A 218 37.18 -30.19 -20.71
C THR A 218 35.72 -30.45 -20.43
N VAL A 219 34.98 -30.32 -21.52
CA VAL A 219 33.68 -30.89 -21.84
C VAL A 219 33.67 -32.39 -21.47
N ASP A 220 32.71 -32.77 -20.62
CA ASP A 220 32.16 -34.12 -20.62
C ASP A 220 30.62 -33.99 -20.64
N GLU A 221 30.08 -34.22 -21.84
CA GLU A 221 28.68 -34.44 -22.11
C GLU A 221 28.33 -35.84 -21.61
N THR A 222 27.61 -35.92 -20.56
CA THR A 222 26.68 -36.99 -20.17
C THR A 222 26.66 -37.16 -18.67
N ILE A 223 25.78 -36.39 -17.99
CA ILE A 223 25.13 -36.87 -16.76
C ILE A 223 23.86 -36.03 -16.54
N GLY A 224 22.76 -36.73 -16.49
CA GLY A 224 21.41 -36.47 -16.14
C GLY A 224 21.02 -35.08 -15.60
N GLU A 225 19.93 -34.54 -16.14
CA GLU A 225 19.22 -33.41 -15.58
C GLU A 225 19.06 -33.59 -14.04
N PRO A 226 19.44 -32.59 -13.23
CA PRO A 226 19.16 -32.65 -11.80
C PRO A 226 17.64 -32.63 -11.63
N LEU A 227 17.10 -33.70 -11.06
CA LEU A 227 15.71 -33.82 -10.65
C LEU A 227 15.24 -32.56 -9.89
N GLY A 228 14.38 -31.83 -10.57
CA GLY A 228 13.38 -30.93 -10.06
C GLY A 228 13.65 -30.19 -8.74
N GLU A 229 14.23 -28.98 -8.80
CA GLU A 229 13.90 -27.97 -7.80
C GLU A 229 12.38 -27.73 -7.82
N PRO A 230 11.68 -27.77 -6.66
CA PRO A 230 10.23 -27.63 -6.63
C PRO A 230 9.84 -26.23 -7.11
N ASN A 231 9.23 -26.20 -8.29
CA ASN A 231 8.35 -25.19 -8.86
C ASN A 231 8.70 -23.72 -8.55
N LYS A 232 9.83 -23.23 -9.07
CA LYS A 232 9.99 -21.79 -9.31
C LYS A 232 9.01 -21.43 -10.41
N GLU A 233 7.85 -20.87 -10.05
CA GLU A 233 6.88 -20.30 -10.99
C GLU A 233 7.66 -19.43 -12.00
N ARG A 234 7.76 -19.87 -13.24
CA ARG A 234 8.41 -19.09 -14.29
C ARG A 234 7.60 -17.80 -14.48
N PRO A 235 8.25 -16.62 -14.42
CA PRO A 235 7.54 -15.37 -14.64
C PRO A 235 6.85 -15.36 -16.01
N LEU A 236 5.65 -14.78 -16.09
CA LEU A 236 4.91 -14.66 -17.36
C LEU A 236 5.65 -13.82 -18.39
N VAL A 237 6.46 -12.88 -17.94
CA VAL A 237 7.26 -11.97 -18.76
C VAL A 237 8.71 -12.07 -18.34
N ALA A 238 9.56 -12.55 -19.24
CA ALA A 238 11.00 -12.49 -19.05
C ALA A 238 11.48 -11.05 -19.27
N ALA A 239 11.83 -10.36 -18.18
CA ALA A 239 12.37 -9.01 -18.24
C ALA A 239 13.83 -9.01 -17.78
N ASN A 240 14.74 -8.54 -18.64
CA ASN A 240 16.15 -8.37 -18.32
C ASN A 240 16.49 -6.96 -17.86
N SER A 241 15.64 -5.98 -18.20
CA SER A 241 15.80 -4.58 -17.85
C SER A 241 14.47 -3.95 -17.42
N VAL A 242 14.52 -2.79 -16.73
CA VAL A 242 13.33 -1.99 -16.38
C VAL A 242 12.59 -1.55 -17.66
N ARG A 243 13.31 -1.33 -18.76
CA ARG A 243 12.70 -0.96 -20.05
C ARG A 243 11.78 -2.07 -20.59
N ASP A 244 12.13 -3.33 -20.36
CA ASP A 244 11.33 -4.48 -20.82
C ASP A 244 10.00 -4.56 -20.06
N LEU A 245 9.95 -4.11 -18.80
CA LEU A 245 8.71 -4.03 -18.03
C LEU A 245 7.67 -3.16 -18.76
N PHE A 246 8.09 -1.98 -19.23
CA PHE A 246 7.20 -1.03 -19.94
C PHE A 246 6.84 -1.46 -21.37
N ARG A 247 7.55 -2.43 -21.95
CA ARG A 247 7.17 -3.05 -23.25
C ARG A 247 6.07 -4.09 -23.06
N SER A 248 5.85 -4.57 -21.84
CA SER A 248 4.82 -5.58 -21.56
C SER A 248 3.43 -4.92 -21.40
N ARG A 249 2.44 -5.45 -22.11
CA ARG A 249 1.03 -5.09 -21.92
C ARG A 249 0.56 -5.28 -20.47
N HIS A 250 1.12 -6.25 -19.77
CA HIS A 250 0.75 -6.55 -18.38
C HIS A 250 1.12 -5.40 -17.44
N MET A 251 2.24 -4.73 -17.68
CA MET A 251 2.64 -3.55 -16.90
C MET A 251 1.62 -2.42 -17.06
N TRP A 252 1.19 -2.14 -18.28
CA TRP A 252 0.20 -1.09 -18.55
C TRP A 252 -1.19 -1.42 -17.99
N LEU A 253 -1.62 -2.69 -18.09
CA LEU A 253 -2.88 -3.13 -17.47
C LEU A 253 -2.81 -3.01 -15.94
N LEU A 254 -1.67 -3.40 -15.33
CA LEU A 254 -1.47 -3.29 -13.89
C LEU A 254 -1.46 -1.82 -13.44
N MET A 255 -0.71 -0.97 -14.13
CA MET A 255 -0.69 0.48 -13.87
C MET A 255 -2.09 1.09 -14.05
N GLY A 256 -2.82 0.72 -15.12
CA GLY A 256 -4.18 1.19 -15.37
C GLY A 256 -5.15 0.78 -14.27
N MET A 257 -5.11 -0.47 -13.81
CA MET A 257 -5.93 -0.94 -12.70
C MET A 257 -5.68 -0.13 -11.42
N PHE A 258 -4.41 0.11 -11.09
CA PHE A 258 -4.06 0.88 -9.88
C PHE A 258 -4.30 2.38 -10.04
N ALA A 259 -4.20 2.94 -11.25
CA ALA A 259 -4.60 4.31 -11.53
C ALA A 259 -6.10 4.53 -11.27
N LEU A 260 -6.93 3.64 -11.83
CA LEU A 260 -8.39 3.67 -11.63
C LEU A 260 -8.77 3.44 -10.17
N CYS A 261 -8.05 2.55 -9.46
CA CYS A 261 -8.25 2.33 -8.03
C CYS A 261 -7.93 3.58 -7.22
N GLY A 262 -6.74 4.17 -7.43
CA GLY A 262 -6.30 5.34 -6.69
C GLY A 262 -7.23 6.53 -6.87
N PHE A 263 -7.69 6.78 -8.10
CA PHE A 263 -8.66 7.84 -8.38
C PHE A 263 -9.94 7.68 -7.52
N GLN A 264 -10.50 6.47 -7.48
CA GLN A 264 -11.70 6.17 -6.69
C GLN A 264 -11.44 6.31 -5.19
N ASP A 265 -10.32 5.74 -4.71
CA ASP A 265 -10.00 5.71 -3.29
C ASP A 265 -9.84 7.11 -2.71
N PHE A 266 -9.06 7.96 -3.35
CA PHE A 266 -8.82 9.33 -2.85
C PHE A 266 -9.99 10.26 -3.11
N PHE A 267 -10.78 10.06 -4.17
CA PHE A 267 -12.06 10.75 -4.34
C PHE A 267 -12.98 10.52 -3.15
N VAL A 268 -13.24 9.25 -2.80
CA VAL A 268 -14.13 8.92 -1.69
C VAL A 268 -13.53 9.37 -0.37
N LEU A 269 -12.25 9.09 -0.10
CA LEU A 269 -11.58 9.48 1.14
C LEU A 269 -11.65 10.98 1.41
N THR A 270 -11.52 11.80 0.35
CA THR A 270 -11.50 13.26 0.46
C THR A 270 -12.90 13.85 0.62
N HIS A 271 -13.87 13.30 -0.11
CA HIS A 271 -15.17 13.96 -0.26
C HIS A 271 -16.33 13.30 0.49
N VAL A 272 -16.17 12.08 1.04
CA VAL A 272 -17.29 11.37 1.68
C VAL A 272 -17.86 12.11 2.89
N VAL A 273 -17.01 12.78 3.67
CA VAL A 273 -17.46 13.56 4.85
C VAL A 273 -18.22 14.80 4.39
N ALA A 274 -17.61 15.59 3.48
CA ALA A 274 -18.25 16.78 2.92
C ALA A 274 -19.57 16.43 2.24
N PHE A 275 -19.61 15.39 1.42
CA PHE A 275 -20.84 14.89 0.79
C PHE A 275 -21.94 14.55 1.81
N ALA A 276 -21.55 13.91 2.93
CA ALA A 276 -22.50 13.57 3.98
C ALA A 276 -23.04 14.82 4.72
N THR A 277 -22.17 15.78 5.07
CA THR A 277 -22.57 17.02 5.74
C THR A 277 -23.41 17.92 4.85
N ASP A 278 -23.10 18.01 3.57
CA ASP A 278 -23.90 18.77 2.58
C ASP A 278 -25.33 18.21 2.45
N LEU A 279 -25.54 16.92 2.73
CA LEU A 279 -26.84 16.28 2.76
C LEU A 279 -27.48 16.22 4.15
N GLY A 280 -26.97 17.01 5.12
CA GLY A 280 -27.56 17.18 6.44
C GLY A 280 -27.20 16.10 7.46
N VAL A 281 -26.21 15.24 7.17
CA VAL A 281 -25.67 14.32 8.18
C VAL A 281 -24.88 15.13 9.22
N SER A 282 -25.08 14.87 10.51
CA SER A 282 -24.36 15.59 11.55
C SER A 282 -22.85 15.40 11.45
N ASP A 283 -22.07 16.44 11.76
CA ASP A 283 -20.60 16.45 11.67
C ASP A 283 -19.94 15.28 12.44
N LEU A 284 -20.48 14.97 13.62
CA LEU A 284 -20.00 13.85 14.43
C LEU A 284 -20.19 12.51 13.71
N LEU A 285 -21.34 12.29 13.08
CA LEU A 285 -21.63 11.05 12.36
C LEU A 285 -20.83 10.98 11.07
N ALA A 286 -20.75 12.07 10.32
CA ALA A 286 -19.97 12.18 9.10
C ALA A 286 -18.47 11.94 9.35
N GLY A 287 -17.89 12.52 10.40
CA GLY A 287 -16.50 12.28 10.80
C GLY A 287 -16.24 10.83 11.21
N ASN A 288 -17.17 10.20 11.93
CA ASN A 288 -17.04 8.78 12.32
C ASN A 288 -17.15 7.81 11.13
N MET A 289 -17.70 8.24 9.99
CA MET A 289 -17.75 7.39 8.78
C MET A 289 -16.35 6.93 8.34
N LEU A 290 -15.34 7.80 8.40
CA LEU A 290 -13.97 7.41 8.06
C LEU A 290 -13.42 6.35 9.02
N ALA A 291 -13.75 6.42 10.30
CA ALA A 291 -13.35 5.40 11.26
C ALA A 291 -14.03 4.05 10.97
N PHE A 292 -15.32 4.07 10.66
CA PHE A 292 -16.08 2.87 10.27
C PHE A 292 -15.59 2.27 8.93
N MET A 293 -15.24 3.13 7.95
CA MET A 293 -14.59 2.67 6.72
C MET A 293 -13.27 1.95 7.02
N GLY A 294 -12.44 2.48 7.93
CA GLY A 294 -11.20 1.85 8.37
C GLY A 294 -11.43 0.48 9.02
N LEU A 295 -12.48 0.36 9.85
CA LEU A 295 -12.85 -0.90 10.49
C LEU A 295 -13.28 -1.96 9.47
N THR A 296 -14.15 -1.61 8.51
CA THR A 296 -14.60 -2.56 7.48
C THR A 296 -13.48 -2.89 6.49
N ALA A 297 -12.53 -1.99 6.27
CA ALA A 297 -11.36 -2.24 5.44
C ALA A 297 -10.46 -3.37 5.97
N LEU A 298 -10.40 -3.57 7.31
CA LEU A 298 -9.70 -4.71 7.91
C LEU A 298 -10.27 -6.04 7.45
N ALA A 299 -11.61 -6.17 7.45
CA ALA A 299 -12.27 -7.39 6.96
C ALA A 299 -12.02 -7.58 5.45
N GLY A 300 -12.10 -6.51 4.68
CA GLY A 300 -11.88 -6.55 3.23
C GLY A 300 -10.47 -6.96 2.84
N VAL A 301 -9.44 -6.42 3.50
CA VAL A 301 -8.04 -6.77 3.20
C VAL A 301 -7.74 -8.22 3.55
N MET A 302 -8.27 -8.75 4.66
CA MET A 302 -8.11 -10.16 5.04
C MET A 302 -8.79 -11.08 4.04
N LEU A 303 -10.02 -10.75 3.61
CA LEU A 303 -10.74 -11.48 2.57
C LEU A 303 -9.96 -11.47 1.24
N SER A 304 -9.39 -10.32 0.87
CA SER A 304 -8.55 -10.19 -0.33
C SER A 304 -7.36 -11.14 -0.30
N GLY A 305 -6.66 -11.22 0.83
CA GLY A 305 -5.54 -12.14 1.01
C GLY A 305 -5.95 -13.59 0.84
N TYR A 306 -7.04 -14.00 1.49
CA TYR A 306 -7.58 -15.36 1.38
C TYR A 306 -7.98 -15.71 -0.07
N LEU A 307 -8.73 -14.83 -0.72
CA LEU A 307 -9.16 -15.04 -2.12
C LEU A 307 -7.96 -15.05 -3.07
N SER A 308 -6.96 -14.20 -2.81
CA SER A 308 -5.74 -14.16 -3.63
C SER A 308 -4.92 -15.44 -3.53
N ASP A 309 -4.80 -16.01 -2.34
CA ASP A 309 -4.09 -17.27 -2.13
C ASP A 309 -4.82 -18.47 -2.76
N ARG A 310 -6.15 -18.44 -2.78
CA ARG A 310 -6.96 -19.54 -3.29
C ARG A 310 -7.22 -19.45 -4.80
N TYR A 311 -7.50 -18.26 -5.32
CA TYR A 311 -7.95 -18.05 -6.71
C TYR A 311 -7.02 -17.14 -7.52
N GLY A 312 -5.94 -16.67 -6.89
CA GLY A 312 -5.02 -15.70 -7.48
C GLY A 312 -5.50 -14.25 -7.37
N PRO A 313 -4.58 -13.26 -7.52
CA PRO A 313 -4.85 -11.85 -7.23
C PRO A 313 -5.87 -11.17 -8.18
N ALA A 314 -6.13 -11.74 -9.34
CA ALA A 314 -7.09 -11.17 -10.28
C ALA A 314 -8.55 -11.30 -9.80
N VAL A 315 -8.90 -12.39 -9.12
CA VAL A 315 -10.26 -12.61 -8.62
C VAL A 315 -10.68 -11.55 -7.60
N PRO A 316 -9.93 -11.32 -6.51
CA PRO A 316 -10.28 -10.26 -5.57
C PRO A 316 -10.24 -8.86 -6.21
N SER A 317 -9.39 -8.61 -7.22
CA SER A 317 -9.39 -7.34 -7.97
C SER A 317 -10.69 -7.12 -8.73
N VAL A 318 -11.14 -8.10 -9.52
CA VAL A 318 -12.41 -8.01 -10.26
C VAL A 318 -13.58 -7.85 -9.30
N LEU A 319 -13.63 -8.65 -8.23
CA LEU A 319 -14.70 -8.60 -7.22
C LEU A 319 -14.76 -7.21 -6.55
N CYS A 320 -13.61 -6.63 -6.20
CA CYS A 320 -13.51 -5.29 -5.65
C CYS A 320 -14.22 -4.26 -6.53
N PHE A 321 -13.89 -4.21 -7.83
CA PHE A 321 -14.45 -3.21 -8.73
C PHE A 321 -15.91 -3.50 -9.11
N VAL A 322 -16.33 -4.76 -9.15
CA VAL A 322 -17.77 -5.12 -9.31
C VAL A 322 -18.57 -4.61 -8.11
N ILE A 323 -18.08 -4.86 -6.89
CA ILE A 323 -18.73 -4.35 -5.67
C ILE A 323 -18.77 -2.82 -5.68
N ARG A 324 -17.67 -2.14 -6.01
CA ARG A 324 -17.62 -0.67 -6.11
C ARG A 324 -18.60 -0.12 -7.15
N THR A 325 -18.72 -0.77 -8.30
CA THR A 325 -19.72 -0.41 -9.30
C THR A 325 -21.14 -0.42 -8.72
N GLY A 326 -21.51 -1.50 -8.01
CA GLY A 326 -22.80 -1.60 -7.33
C GLY A 326 -22.98 -0.51 -6.26
N ILE A 327 -21.93 -0.20 -5.48
CA ILE A 327 -21.95 0.82 -4.45
C ILE A 327 -22.15 2.23 -5.05
N PHE A 328 -21.49 2.55 -6.18
CA PHE A 328 -21.67 3.85 -6.84
C PHE A 328 -23.04 3.98 -7.50
N VAL A 329 -23.58 2.90 -8.09
CA VAL A 329 -24.98 2.87 -8.55
C VAL A 329 -25.95 3.11 -7.38
N PHE A 330 -25.71 2.46 -6.24
CA PHE A 330 -26.55 2.60 -5.05
C PHE A 330 -26.59 4.05 -4.55
N ILE A 331 -25.43 4.71 -4.37
CA ILE A 331 -25.37 6.07 -3.82
C ILE A 331 -25.94 7.11 -4.80
N LEU A 332 -25.81 6.91 -6.11
CA LEU A 332 -26.44 7.77 -7.11
C LEU A 332 -27.97 7.72 -7.08
N ASN A 333 -28.56 6.59 -6.66
CA ASN A 333 -30.02 6.41 -6.60
C ASN A 333 -30.61 6.72 -5.22
N SER A 334 -29.81 6.71 -4.15
CA SER A 334 -30.31 6.93 -2.78
C SER A 334 -29.26 7.66 -1.94
N GLN A 335 -29.57 8.90 -1.58
CA GLN A 335 -28.69 9.79 -0.82
C GLN A 335 -29.26 10.14 0.57
N SER A 336 -30.07 9.26 1.14
CA SER A 336 -30.54 9.42 2.52
C SER A 336 -29.41 9.14 3.52
N THR A 337 -29.52 9.66 4.74
CA THR A 337 -28.51 9.41 5.80
C THR A 337 -28.19 7.92 5.98
N PRO A 338 -29.16 6.98 6.06
CA PRO A 338 -28.86 5.56 6.12
C PRO A 338 -28.13 5.05 4.88
N SER A 339 -28.47 5.56 3.68
CA SER A 339 -27.80 5.14 2.44
C SER A 339 -26.35 5.58 2.40
N ILE A 340 -26.05 6.78 2.88
CA ILE A 340 -24.68 7.31 2.96
C ILE A 340 -23.86 6.48 3.96
N MET A 341 -24.45 6.08 5.10
CA MET A 341 -23.79 5.19 6.08
C MET A 341 -23.49 3.82 5.47
N VAL A 342 -24.46 3.21 4.78
CA VAL A 342 -24.25 1.92 4.09
C VAL A 342 -23.19 2.05 2.99
N PHE A 343 -23.22 3.14 2.22
CA PHE A 343 -22.19 3.45 1.24
C PHE A 343 -20.79 3.47 1.87
N ALA A 344 -20.60 4.20 2.97
CA ALA A 344 -19.32 4.31 3.65
C ALA A 344 -18.81 2.95 4.16
N LEU A 345 -19.67 2.15 4.79
CA LEU A 345 -19.32 0.82 5.29
C LEU A 345 -18.94 -0.15 4.16
N LEU A 346 -19.74 -0.18 3.09
CA LEU A 346 -19.50 -1.07 1.95
C LEU A 346 -18.24 -0.64 1.18
N TYR A 347 -18.07 0.68 0.93
CA TYR A 347 -16.88 1.18 0.27
C TYR A 347 -15.63 0.91 1.10
N GLY A 348 -15.70 1.15 2.42
CA GLY A 348 -14.63 0.83 3.36
C GLY A 348 -14.17 -0.60 3.23
N SER A 349 -15.09 -1.57 3.14
CA SER A 349 -14.74 -2.99 2.99
C SER A 349 -13.93 -3.29 1.71
N THR A 350 -13.97 -2.41 0.71
CA THR A 350 -13.21 -2.56 -0.54
C THR A 350 -11.90 -1.78 -0.56
N PHE A 351 -11.67 -0.88 0.41
CA PHE A 351 -10.63 0.16 0.36
C PHE A 351 -9.21 -0.42 0.28
N PHE A 352 -8.87 -1.43 1.08
CA PHE A 352 -7.55 -2.04 1.08
C PHE A 352 -7.47 -3.37 0.30
N ILE A 353 -8.51 -3.78 -0.45
CA ILE A 353 -8.51 -5.06 -1.18
C ILE A 353 -7.34 -5.14 -2.17
N THR A 354 -7.04 -4.06 -2.89
CA THR A 354 -5.99 -4.04 -3.92
C THR A 354 -4.58 -3.88 -3.36
N ALA A 355 -4.43 -3.43 -2.11
CA ALA A 355 -3.14 -3.13 -1.52
C ALA A 355 -2.14 -4.33 -1.49
N PRO A 356 -2.51 -5.56 -1.05
CA PRO A 356 -1.61 -6.71 -1.09
C PRO A 356 -1.39 -7.24 -2.50
N LEU A 357 -2.29 -6.93 -3.44
CA LEU A 357 -2.29 -7.56 -4.77
C LEU A 357 -1.17 -7.05 -5.68
N GLY A 358 -0.69 -5.81 -5.48
CA GLY A 358 0.35 -5.21 -6.31
C GLY A 358 1.64 -6.03 -6.31
N VAL A 359 2.15 -6.41 -5.14
CA VAL A 359 3.36 -7.23 -5.02
C VAL A 359 3.13 -8.65 -5.51
N ILE A 360 1.93 -9.20 -5.31
CA ILE A 360 1.59 -10.56 -5.77
C ILE A 360 1.55 -10.58 -7.31
N PHE A 361 0.91 -9.61 -7.95
CA PHE A 361 0.94 -9.45 -9.41
C PHE A 361 2.36 -9.27 -9.93
N ALA A 362 3.16 -8.39 -9.28
CA ALA A 362 4.55 -8.16 -9.66
C ALA A 362 5.35 -9.46 -9.66
N GLY A 363 5.20 -10.29 -8.61
CA GLY A 363 5.88 -11.58 -8.48
C GLY A 363 5.45 -12.59 -9.55
N GLN A 364 4.15 -12.71 -9.81
CA GLN A 364 3.62 -13.66 -10.80
C GLN A 364 3.93 -13.26 -12.25
N ILE A 365 3.91 -11.96 -12.55
CA ILE A 365 4.10 -11.46 -13.92
C ILE A 365 5.59 -11.32 -14.25
N PHE A 366 6.39 -10.71 -13.37
CA PHE A 366 7.78 -10.32 -13.65
C PHE A 366 8.82 -11.07 -12.80
N GLY A 367 8.37 -11.93 -11.87
CA GLY A 367 9.26 -12.69 -10.99
C GLY A 367 9.79 -11.86 -9.82
N SER A 368 10.66 -12.51 -9.02
CA SER A 368 11.16 -11.93 -7.76
C SER A 368 12.16 -10.77 -7.94
N ARG A 369 12.78 -10.68 -9.11
CA ARG A 369 13.86 -9.70 -9.39
C ARG A 369 13.37 -8.24 -9.36
N TYR A 370 12.13 -7.98 -9.74
CA TYR A 370 11.56 -6.62 -9.90
C TYR A 370 10.38 -6.34 -8.97
N LEU A 371 10.24 -7.09 -7.87
CA LEU A 371 9.13 -6.93 -6.92
C LEU A 371 9.01 -5.50 -6.40
N GLY A 372 10.11 -4.93 -5.91
CA GLY A 372 10.13 -3.59 -5.36
C GLY A 372 9.93 -2.53 -6.45
N THR A 373 10.64 -2.65 -7.57
CA THR A 373 10.53 -1.72 -8.70
C THR A 373 9.10 -1.64 -9.24
N VAL A 374 8.48 -2.78 -9.53
CA VAL A 374 7.11 -2.82 -10.06
C VAL A 374 6.11 -2.32 -9.03
N SER A 375 6.22 -2.78 -7.78
CA SER A 375 5.32 -2.33 -6.69
C SER A 375 5.46 -0.82 -6.44
N GLY A 376 6.67 -0.28 -6.50
CA GLY A 376 6.93 1.15 -6.34
C GLY A 376 6.30 1.98 -7.47
N ILE A 377 6.46 1.54 -8.74
CA ILE A 377 5.87 2.23 -9.91
C ILE A 377 4.33 2.19 -9.82
N VAL A 378 3.77 1.04 -9.52
CA VAL A 378 2.31 0.86 -9.42
C VAL A 378 1.73 1.72 -8.31
N SER A 379 2.41 1.80 -7.15
CA SER A 379 1.98 2.64 -6.04
C SER A 379 2.14 4.14 -6.33
N MET A 380 3.18 4.54 -7.07
CA MET A 380 3.30 5.92 -7.57
C MET A 380 2.10 6.28 -8.44
N VAL A 381 1.75 5.43 -9.40
CA VAL A 381 0.60 5.65 -10.29
C VAL A 381 -0.70 5.75 -9.50
N HIS A 382 -0.92 4.83 -8.54
CA HIS A 382 -2.08 4.86 -7.65
C HIS A 382 -2.18 6.21 -6.92
N GLN A 383 -1.08 6.72 -6.38
CA GLN A 383 -1.07 7.95 -5.59
C GLN A 383 -1.24 9.21 -6.45
N VAL A 384 -0.62 9.25 -7.64
CA VAL A 384 -0.79 10.37 -8.59
C VAL A 384 -2.24 10.46 -9.08
N PHE A 385 -2.81 9.34 -9.51
CA PHE A 385 -4.22 9.30 -9.93
C PHE A 385 -5.18 9.51 -8.76
N GLY A 386 -4.78 9.15 -7.55
CA GLY A 386 -5.50 9.50 -6.33
C GLY A 386 -5.61 11.01 -6.14
N GLY A 387 -4.52 11.75 -6.30
CA GLY A 387 -4.54 13.22 -6.29
C GLY A 387 -5.49 13.81 -7.33
N LEU A 388 -5.53 13.22 -8.54
CA LEU A 388 -6.49 13.64 -9.57
C LEU A 388 -7.95 13.33 -9.17
N GLY A 389 -8.20 12.22 -8.48
CA GLY A 389 -9.52 11.87 -7.94
C GLY A 389 -10.01 12.88 -6.90
N ALA A 390 -9.14 13.22 -5.95
CA ALA A 390 -9.44 14.24 -4.96
C ALA A 390 -9.71 15.62 -5.60
N LEU A 391 -8.89 16.03 -6.57
CA LEU A 391 -9.09 17.27 -7.31
C LEU A 391 -10.41 17.27 -8.09
N ALA A 392 -10.73 16.18 -8.77
CA ALA A 392 -11.93 16.08 -9.59
C ALA A 392 -13.21 16.30 -8.75
N GLY A 393 -13.30 15.70 -7.55
CA GLY A 393 -14.43 15.91 -6.64
C GLY A 393 -14.65 17.37 -6.28
N GLY A 394 -13.57 18.11 -5.96
CA GLY A 394 -13.62 19.54 -5.70
C GLY A 394 -14.10 20.35 -6.91
N LEU A 395 -13.53 20.09 -8.09
CA LEU A 395 -13.91 20.78 -9.33
C LEU A 395 -15.38 20.56 -9.71
N PHE A 396 -15.90 19.33 -9.54
CA PHE A 396 -17.32 19.06 -9.79
C PHE A 396 -18.21 19.80 -8.79
N PHE A 397 -17.83 19.83 -7.51
CA PHE A 397 -18.60 20.55 -6.50
C PHE A 397 -18.59 22.05 -6.75
N ASP A 398 -17.42 22.64 -7.05
CA ASP A 398 -17.31 24.08 -7.35
C ASP A 398 -18.12 24.48 -8.61
N ALA A 399 -18.18 23.60 -9.61
CA ALA A 399 -18.91 23.88 -10.85
C ALA A 399 -20.43 23.66 -10.74
N PHE A 400 -20.89 22.67 -9.95
CA PHE A 400 -22.29 22.23 -9.98
C PHE A 400 -22.98 22.30 -8.62
N GLY A 401 -22.27 22.59 -7.52
CA GLY A 401 -22.79 22.62 -6.15
C GLY A 401 -23.23 21.26 -5.61
N ARG A 402 -22.86 20.16 -6.28
CA ARG A 402 -23.24 18.79 -5.91
C ARG A 402 -22.25 17.76 -6.44
N TYR A 403 -22.25 16.54 -5.87
CA TYR A 403 -21.32 15.47 -6.20
C TYR A 403 -21.83 14.46 -7.23
N ASP A 404 -23.09 14.56 -7.74
CA ASP A 404 -23.67 13.55 -8.63
C ASP A 404 -22.82 13.29 -9.89
N GLY A 405 -22.33 14.36 -10.53
CA GLY A 405 -21.46 14.25 -11.69
C GLY A 405 -20.13 13.57 -11.39
N ALA A 406 -19.57 13.85 -10.22
CA ALA A 406 -18.34 13.21 -9.76
C ALA A 406 -18.56 11.72 -9.47
N PHE A 407 -19.67 11.35 -8.81
CA PHE A 407 -20.03 9.94 -8.60
C PHE A 407 -20.32 9.21 -9.92
N ALA A 408 -20.93 9.86 -10.91
CA ALA A 408 -21.15 9.28 -12.24
C ALA A 408 -19.82 9.03 -12.97
N LEU A 409 -18.86 9.97 -12.89
CA LEU A 409 -17.51 9.77 -13.40
C LEU A 409 -16.84 8.56 -12.74
N VAL A 410 -16.87 8.48 -11.42
CA VAL A 410 -16.22 7.40 -10.66
C VAL A 410 -16.89 6.05 -10.95
N LEU A 411 -18.20 6.01 -11.17
CA LEU A 411 -18.93 4.84 -11.64
C LEU A 411 -18.39 4.37 -13.01
N GLY A 412 -18.22 5.28 -13.96
CA GLY A 412 -17.62 4.96 -15.28
C GLY A 412 -16.20 4.40 -15.14
N LEU A 413 -15.38 4.99 -14.26
CA LEU A 413 -14.04 4.50 -13.98
C LEU A 413 -14.04 3.15 -13.26
N ALA A 414 -15.05 2.85 -12.41
CA ALA A 414 -15.20 1.54 -11.76
C ALA A 414 -15.52 0.45 -12.79
N LEU A 415 -16.44 0.72 -13.73
CA LEU A 415 -16.74 -0.18 -14.84
C LEU A 415 -15.49 -0.46 -15.70
N LEU A 416 -14.73 0.58 -16.03
CA LEU A 416 -13.46 0.43 -16.74
C LEU A 416 -12.46 -0.42 -15.95
N ALA A 417 -12.39 -0.26 -14.63
CA ALA A 417 -11.51 -1.02 -13.77
C ALA A 417 -11.90 -2.52 -13.71
N VAL A 418 -13.19 -2.86 -13.77
CA VAL A 418 -13.67 -4.25 -13.94
C VAL A 418 -13.10 -4.84 -15.23
N VAL A 419 -13.21 -4.11 -16.37
CA VAL A 419 -12.71 -4.58 -17.66
C VAL A 419 -11.19 -4.78 -17.63
N VAL A 420 -10.44 -3.80 -17.13
CA VAL A 420 -8.96 -3.86 -17.04
C VAL A 420 -8.52 -5.04 -16.15
N SER A 421 -9.17 -5.24 -15.01
CA SER A 421 -8.88 -6.37 -14.10
C SER A 421 -9.22 -7.71 -14.72
N ALA A 422 -10.32 -7.81 -15.49
CA ALA A 422 -10.70 -9.02 -16.21
C ALA A 422 -9.72 -9.34 -17.36
N LEU A 423 -9.22 -8.32 -18.06
CA LEU A 423 -8.18 -8.50 -19.09
C LEU A 423 -6.87 -9.00 -18.48
N LEU A 424 -6.50 -8.48 -17.30
CA LEU A 424 -5.33 -8.95 -16.56
C LEU A 424 -5.48 -10.40 -16.10
N HIS A 425 -6.70 -10.83 -15.74
CA HIS A 425 -7.01 -12.23 -15.42
C HIS A 425 -6.86 -13.16 -16.63
N ARG A 426 -7.44 -12.79 -17.78
CA ARG A 426 -7.42 -13.61 -19.00
C ARG A 426 -6.04 -13.75 -19.64
N SER A 427 -5.11 -12.88 -19.34
CA SER A 427 -3.75 -12.91 -19.90
C SER A 427 -2.83 -13.91 -19.24
N ARG A 428 -3.33 -14.75 -18.31
CA ARG A 428 -2.58 -15.84 -17.68
C ARG A 428 -2.57 -17.09 -18.56
N PRO A 429 -1.47 -17.87 -18.58
CA PRO A 429 -1.45 -19.15 -19.28
C PRO A 429 -2.49 -20.11 -18.70
N ALA A 430 -3.13 -20.89 -19.58
CA ALA A 430 -4.17 -21.85 -19.19
C ALA A 430 -3.66 -22.94 -18.22
N SER A 431 -2.35 -23.21 -18.17
CA SER A 431 -1.72 -24.13 -17.23
C SER A 431 -1.87 -23.69 -15.77
N VAL A 432 -1.72 -22.39 -15.48
CA VAL A 432 -1.87 -21.84 -14.13
C VAL A 432 -3.33 -21.84 -13.65
N LEU A 433 -4.27 -21.68 -14.59
CA LEU A 433 -5.70 -21.70 -14.29
C LEU A 433 -6.23 -23.13 -14.01
N ARG A 434 -5.61 -24.18 -14.61
CA ARG A 434 -5.99 -25.57 -14.38
C ARG A 434 -5.50 -26.13 -13.05
N GLU A 435 -4.33 -25.74 -12.59
CA GLU A 435 -3.82 -26.15 -11.27
C GLU A 435 -4.62 -25.55 -10.11
N GLN A 436 -5.19 -24.35 -10.29
CA GLN A 436 -6.02 -23.70 -9.28
C GLN A 436 -7.48 -24.23 -9.24
N GLY A 437 -7.97 -24.83 -10.31
CA GLY A 437 -9.31 -25.42 -10.39
C GLY A 437 -9.38 -26.90 -9.97
N SER A 438 -8.24 -27.52 -9.63
CA SER A 438 -8.16 -28.94 -9.19
C SER A 438 -7.96 -29.11 -7.67
N LEU A 439 -8.08 -28.05 -6.90
CA LEU A 439 -8.08 -27.99 -5.44
C LEU A 439 -9.47 -27.60 -4.91
#